data_201fb5f9a756655ece3db7a9de035125
#
_entry.id   201fb5f9a756655ece3db7a9de035125
#
_cell.length_a   1.000
_cell.length_b   1.000
_cell.length_c   1.000
_cell.angle_alpha   90.00
_cell.angle_beta   90.00
_cell.angle_gamma   90.00
#
_symmetry.space_group_name_H-M   'P 1'
#
loop_
_entity.id
_entity.type
_entity.pdbx_description
1 polymer ?
#
loop_
_entity_poly.entity_id
_entity_poly.type
_entity_poly.pdbx_seq_one_letter_code
_entity_poly.pdbx_strand_id
1 'polypeptide(L)'
;MADLESKVLERELGKLGGFGARWSAKLLPNVAHETKFSLPSAEPIAAVVAASLATFGKPIAELPSAPSAGVFYVLVGSGHLDLNPTIVHVKVEGTSVAIRAVAKEGAIKQHSARLAVERFERAIRGSAA
;
A
#
# COMPACT_ATOMS: atom_id res chain seq x y z
N MET A 1 0.04 -15.13 0.25
CA MET A 1 0.07 -13.65 0.35
C MET A 1 -1.18 -13.01 -0.25
N ALA A 2 -1.55 -13.36 -1.50
CA ALA A 2 -2.74 -12.78 -2.13
C ALA A 2 -4.03 -13.01 -1.34
N ASP A 3 -4.21 -14.21 -0.77
CA ASP A 3 -5.40 -14.52 0.05
C ASP A 3 -5.45 -13.66 1.32
N LEU A 4 -4.30 -13.44 1.94
CA LEU A 4 -4.21 -12.64 3.16
C LEU A 4 -4.48 -11.16 2.87
N GLU A 5 -3.92 -10.64 1.77
CA GLU A 5 -4.22 -9.29 1.30
C GLU A 5 -5.70 -9.12 1.02
N SER A 6 -6.31 -10.09 0.35
CA SER A 6 -7.75 -10.06 0.05
C SER A 6 -8.61 -10.02 1.31
N LYS A 7 -8.25 -10.83 2.31
CA LYS A 7 -8.97 -10.85 3.59
C LYS A 7 -8.86 -9.51 4.34
N VAL A 8 -7.68 -8.91 4.34
CA VAL A 8 -7.49 -7.59 4.96
C VAL A 8 -8.35 -6.55 4.25
N LEU A 9 -8.35 -6.53 2.92
CA LEU A 9 -9.15 -5.58 2.15
C LEU A 9 -10.65 -5.77 2.35
N GLU A 10 -11.11 -7.02 2.41
CA GLU A 10 -12.51 -7.31 2.70
C GLU A 10 -12.94 -6.80 4.08
N ARG A 11 -12.09 -7.00 5.08
CA ARG A 11 -12.34 -6.51 6.43
C ARG A 11 -12.43 -4.99 6.46
N GLU A 12 -11.48 -4.29 5.82
CA GLU A 12 -11.43 -2.83 5.84
C GLU A 12 -12.59 -2.22 5.06
N LEU A 13 -12.98 -2.80 3.94
CA LEU A 13 -14.17 -2.37 3.22
C LEU A 13 -15.45 -2.58 4.04
N GLY A 14 -15.51 -3.67 4.79
CA GLY A 14 -16.63 -3.95 5.68
C GLY A 14 -16.81 -2.90 6.76
N LYS A 15 -15.72 -2.31 7.25
CA LYS A 15 -15.78 -1.23 8.25
C LYS A 15 -16.43 0.03 7.71
N LEU A 16 -16.30 0.28 6.40
CA LEU A 16 -16.88 1.47 5.76
C LEU A 16 -18.39 1.34 5.52
N GLY A 17 -18.87 0.15 5.18
CA GLY A 17 -20.27 -0.07 4.79
C GLY A 17 -21.00 -1.17 5.54
N GLY A 18 -20.41 -1.73 6.58
CA GLY A 18 -21.01 -2.78 7.37
C GLY A 18 -20.99 -4.15 6.69
N PHE A 19 -21.85 -5.05 7.16
CA PHE A 19 -21.89 -6.45 6.71
C PHE A 19 -22.13 -6.59 5.20
N GLY A 20 -23.05 -5.81 4.64
CA GLY A 20 -23.33 -5.86 3.21
C GLY A 20 -22.15 -5.48 2.35
N ALA A 21 -21.41 -4.45 2.74
CA ALA A 21 -20.22 -4.01 2.03
C ALA A 21 -19.13 -5.07 2.09
N ARG A 22 -18.94 -5.73 3.24
CA ARG A 22 -17.96 -6.81 3.38
C ARG A 22 -18.30 -7.99 2.48
N TRP A 23 -19.57 -8.35 2.40
CA TRP A 23 -20.04 -9.42 1.52
C TRP A 23 -19.78 -9.09 0.05
N SER A 24 -20.14 -7.86 -0.37
CA SER A 24 -19.90 -7.40 -1.74
C SER A 24 -18.42 -7.33 -2.08
N ALA A 25 -17.57 -6.95 -1.13
CA ALA A 25 -16.12 -6.86 -1.33
C ALA A 25 -15.49 -8.18 -1.74
N LYS A 26 -16.04 -9.32 -1.29
CA LYS A 26 -15.54 -10.64 -1.70
C LYS A 26 -15.66 -10.89 -3.19
N LEU A 27 -16.61 -10.24 -3.84
CA LEU A 27 -16.88 -10.40 -5.27
C LEU A 27 -16.05 -9.44 -6.13
N LEU A 28 -15.36 -8.46 -5.52
CA LEU A 28 -14.55 -7.51 -6.27
C LEU A 28 -13.15 -8.08 -6.51
N PRO A 29 -12.60 -7.87 -7.72
CA PRO A 29 -11.24 -8.30 -8.00
C PRO A 29 -10.21 -7.44 -7.29
N ASN A 30 -9.06 -8.04 -6.96
CA ASN A 30 -7.89 -7.31 -6.52
C ASN A 30 -7.19 -6.72 -7.74
N VAL A 31 -6.82 -5.46 -7.65
CA VAL A 31 -6.05 -4.78 -8.68
C VAL A 31 -4.74 -4.32 -8.06
N ALA A 32 -3.63 -4.69 -8.66
CA ALA A 32 -2.30 -4.35 -8.19
C ALA A 32 -1.60 -3.41 -9.16
N HIS A 33 -0.73 -2.57 -8.62
CA HIS A 33 0.16 -1.71 -9.40
C HIS A 33 1.54 -1.73 -8.75
N GLU A 34 2.58 -1.73 -9.57
CA GLU A 34 3.96 -1.82 -9.08
C GLU A 34 4.83 -0.78 -9.74
N THR A 35 5.83 -0.30 -9.02
CA THR A 35 6.91 0.51 -9.56
C THR A 35 8.22 0.12 -8.90
N LYS A 36 9.33 0.40 -9.58
CA LYS A 36 10.66 0.17 -9.03
C LYS A 36 11.55 1.33 -9.47
N PHE A 37 12.34 1.84 -8.53
CA PHE A 37 13.24 2.95 -8.79
C PHE A 37 14.46 2.85 -7.90
N SER A 38 15.49 3.63 -8.21
CA SER A 38 16.70 3.71 -7.41
C SER A 38 16.86 5.10 -6.83
N LEU A 39 17.38 5.19 -5.62
CA LEU A 39 17.72 6.45 -4.97
C LEU A 39 19.24 6.71 -5.10
N PRO A 40 19.66 7.99 -4.99
CA PRO A 40 21.08 8.34 -5.18
C PRO A 40 22.03 7.70 -4.16
N SER A 41 21.52 7.37 -2.97
CA SER A 41 22.35 6.84 -1.89
C SER A 41 21.58 5.78 -1.12
N ALA A 42 22.26 4.72 -0.68
CA ALA A 42 21.68 3.69 0.16
C ALA A 42 21.39 4.16 1.59
N GLU A 43 22.00 5.26 2.00
CA GLU A 43 21.89 5.79 3.35
C GLU A 43 20.86 6.94 3.40
N PRO A 44 19.94 6.93 4.29
CA PRO A 44 19.30 5.93 5.14
C PRO A 44 17.94 5.53 4.54
N ILE A 45 17.91 4.85 3.42
CA ILE A 45 16.70 4.56 2.64
C ILE A 45 15.59 3.92 3.49
N ALA A 46 15.96 2.92 4.30
CA ALA A 46 14.95 2.25 5.13
C ALA A 46 14.28 3.22 6.10
N ALA A 47 15.01 4.16 6.68
CA ALA A 47 14.46 5.17 7.59
C ALA A 47 13.53 6.14 6.84
N VAL A 48 13.92 6.55 5.64
CA VAL A 48 13.10 7.43 4.79
C VAL A 48 11.79 6.73 4.40
N VAL A 49 11.87 5.46 4.02
CA VAL A 49 10.69 4.67 3.67
C VAL A 49 9.77 4.53 4.89
N ALA A 50 10.32 4.14 6.04
CA ALA A 50 9.52 3.99 7.26
C ALA A 50 8.80 5.29 7.64
N ALA A 51 9.48 6.42 7.58
CA ALA A 51 8.89 7.72 7.89
C ALA A 51 7.78 8.10 6.90
N SER A 52 8.01 7.88 5.60
CA SER A 52 7.01 8.17 4.57
C SER A 52 5.75 7.32 4.75
N LEU A 53 5.92 6.03 5.02
CA LEU A 53 4.79 5.13 5.22
C LEU A 53 3.99 5.49 6.47
N ALA A 54 4.68 5.85 7.57
CA ALA A 54 4.02 6.24 8.81
C ALA A 54 3.19 7.52 8.67
N THR A 55 3.57 8.40 7.75
CA THR A 55 2.84 9.66 7.51
C THR A 55 1.46 9.39 6.88
N PHE A 56 1.35 8.41 5.99
CA PHE A 56 0.13 8.20 5.19
C PHE A 56 -0.61 6.91 5.52
N GLY A 57 0.00 6.00 6.25
CA GLY A 57 -0.57 4.67 6.46
C GLY A 57 -0.53 4.22 7.91
N LYS A 58 -1.20 3.10 8.16
CA LYS A 58 -1.22 2.47 9.46
C LYS A 58 -0.79 1.00 9.34
N PRO A 59 -0.27 0.40 10.43
CA PRO A 59 0.20 -0.97 10.38
C PRO A 59 -0.95 -1.96 10.16
N ILE A 60 -0.60 -3.11 9.59
CA ILE A 60 -1.51 -4.22 9.32
C ILE A 60 -1.06 -5.39 10.18
N ALA A 61 -1.93 -5.85 11.10
CA ALA A 61 -1.56 -6.92 12.04
C ALA A 61 -1.15 -8.21 11.34
N GLU A 62 -1.85 -8.57 10.26
CA GLU A 62 -1.62 -9.81 9.51
C GLU A 62 -0.40 -9.73 8.58
N LEU A 63 0.06 -8.53 8.28
CA LEU A 63 1.18 -8.28 7.36
C LEU A 63 2.19 -7.36 8.06
N PRO A 64 2.93 -7.86 9.05
CA PRO A 64 3.87 -7.02 9.80
C PRO A 64 5.06 -6.61 8.92
N SER A 65 5.50 -5.38 9.11
CA SER A 65 6.74 -4.91 8.51
C SER A 65 7.95 -5.56 9.15
N ALA A 66 9.00 -5.74 8.38
CA ALA A 66 10.30 -6.23 8.84
C ALA A 66 11.38 -5.26 8.36
N PRO A 67 11.55 -4.10 9.04
CA PRO A 67 12.46 -3.05 8.57
C PRO A 67 13.91 -3.50 8.41
N SER A 68 14.40 -4.40 9.26
CA SER A 68 15.73 -4.93 9.15
C SER A 68 15.96 -5.76 7.89
N ALA A 69 14.89 -6.32 7.32
CA ALA A 69 14.91 -7.03 6.05
C ALA A 69 14.51 -6.14 4.88
N GLY A 70 14.26 -4.85 5.10
CA GLY A 70 13.84 -3.92 4.07
C GLY A 70 12.42 -4.13 3.59
N VAL A 71 11.56 -4.70 4.43
CA VAL A 71 10.18 -5.03 4.07
C VAL A 71 9.21 -4.17 4.89
N PHE A 72 8.29 -3.51 4.19
CA PHE A 72 7.31 -2.62 4.83
C PHE A 72 5.92 -2.88 4.26
N TYR A 73 4.92 -2.93 5.15
CA TYR A 73 3.51 -3.01 4.80
C TYR A 73 2.73 -1.93 5.54
N VAL A 74 1.86 -1.24 4.83
CA VAL A 74 0.91 -0.32 5.47
C VAL A 74 -0.44 -0.38 4.76
N LEU A 75 -1.49 -0.02 5.50
CA LEU A 75 -2.83 0.18 4.97
C LEU A 75 -3.07 1.67 4.81
N VAL A 76 -3.51 2.10 3.64
CA VAL A 76 -3.85 3.50 3.35
C VAL A 76 -5.24 3.58 2.73
N GLY A 77 -5.86 4.75 2.80
CA GLY A 77 -7.02 5.08 1.98
C GLY A 77 -6.54 5.70 0.68
N SER A 78 -7.13 5.30 -0.44
CA SER A 78 -6.77 5.81 -1.77
C SER A 78 -8.02 5.89 -2.66
N GLY A 79 -7.84 6.33 -3.91
CA GLY A 79 -8.93 6.48 -4.85
C GLY A 79 -9.80 7.69 -4.54
N HIS A 80 -11.11 7.58 -4.81
CA HIS A 80 -12.05 8.68 -4.61
C HIS A 80 -12.14 9.06 -3.13
N LEU A 81 -11.86 10.32 -2.80
CA LEU A 81 -11.85 10.84 -1.43
C LEU A 81 -10.89 10.11 -0.48
N ASP A 82 -9.89 9.41 -1.03
CA ASP A 82 -8.93 8.60 -0.26
C ASP A 82 -9.60 7.57 0.66
N LEU A 83 -10.75 7.03 0.26
CA LEU A 83 -11.52 6.11 1.09
C LEU A 83 -11.31 4.63 0.77
N ASN A 84 -10.84 4.29 -0.43
CA ASN A 84 -10.68 2.88 -0.79
C ASN A 84 -9.48 2.27 -0.09
N PRO A 85 -9.67 1.26 0.80
CA PRO A 85 -8.56 0.61 1.48
C PRO A 85 -7.57 0.02 0.48
N THR A 86 -6.28 0.31 0.67
CA THR A 86 -5.22 -0.11 -0.23
C THR A 86 -4.04 -0.59 0.61
N ILE A 87 -3.53 -1.77 0.30
CA ILE A 87 -2.33 -2.31 0.95
C ILE A 87 -1.13 -1.87 0.13
N VAL A 88 -0.16 -1.24 0.79
CA VAL A 88 1.10 -0.84 0.16
C VAL A 88 2.23 -1.68 0.74
N HIS A 89 2.97 -2.34 -0.14
CA HIS A 89 4.14 -3.14 0.17
C HIS A 89 5.36 -2.48 -0.45
N VAL A 90 6.36 -2.19 0.38
CA VAL A 90 7.61 -1.59 -0.09
C VAL A 90 8.76 -2.52 0.28
N LYS A 91 9.63 -2.78 -0.69
CA LYS A 91 10.84 -3.57 -0.48
C LYS A 91 12.05 -2.73 -0.84
N VAL A 92 13.02 -2.68 0.07
CA VAL A 92 14.26 -1.93 -0.10
C VAL A 92 15.42 -2.90 -0.19
N GLU A 93 16.19 -2.82 -1.27
CA GLU A 93 17.41 -3.60 -1.48
C GLU A 93 18.52 -2.66 -1.95
N GLY A 94 19.46 -2.35 -1.07
CA GLY A 94 20.52 -1.37 -1.38
C GLY A 94 19.92 -0.01 -1.69
N THR A 95 20.15 0.49 -2.92
CA THR A 95 19.56 1.75 -3.39
C THR A 95 18.25 1.56 -4.13
N SER A 96 17.81 0.32 -4.32
CA SER A 96 16.61 -0.01 -5.08
C SER A 96 15.38 -0.04 -4.17
N VAL A 97 14.31 0.60 -4.61
CA VAL A 97 13.03 0.63 -3.90
C VAL A 97 11.96 0.10 -4.84
N ALA A 98 11.23 -0.93 -4.40
CA ALA A 98 10.09 -1.47 -5.14
C ALA A 98 8.82 -1.21 -4.33
N ILE A 99 7.81 -0.65 -4.96
CA ILE A 99 6.51 -0.37 -4.33
C ILE A 99 5.45 -1.15 -5.08
N ARG A 100 4.66 -1.92 -4.36
CA ARG A 100 3.49 -2.60 -4.89
C ARG A 100 2.29 -2.21 -4.03
N ALA A 101 1.20 -1.84 -4.68
CA ALA A 101 -0.05 -1.58 -4.00
C ALA A 101 -1.14 -2.50 -4.55
N VAL A 102 -2.07 -2.91 -3.70
CA VAL A 102 -3.20 -3.72 -4.09
C VAL A 102 -4.48 -3.19 -3.43
N ALA A 103 -5.54 -3.11 -4.21
CA ALA A 103 -6.86 -2.67 -3.76
C ALA A 103 -7.93 -3.45 -4.51
N LYS A 104 -9.13 -3.50 -3.95
CA LYS A 104 -10.29 -4.04 -4.66
C LYS A 104 -10.95 -2.93 -5.46
N GLU A 105 -11.20 -3.19 -6.74
CA GLU A 105 -11.83 -2.23 -7.65
C GLU A 105 -13.15 -2.76 -8.16
N GLY A 106 -14.17 -1.90 -8.20
CA GLY A 106 -15.48 -2.24 -8.74
C GLY A 106 -15.63 -1.84 -10.21
N ALA A 107 -16.87 -1.70 -10.65
CA ALA A 107 -17.19 -1.30 -12.02
C ALA A 107 -16.67 0.11 -12.34
N ILE A 108 -16.70 1.01 -11.35
CA ILE A 108 -16.11 2.35 -11.49
C ILE A 108 -14.67 2.26 -11.02
N LYS A 109 -13.75 2.49 -11.93
CA LYS A 109 -12.32 2.39 -11.63
C LYS A 109 -11.83 3.63 -10.91
N GLN A 110 -11.30 3.44 -9.70
CA GLN A 110 -10.74 4.53 -8.90
C GLN A 110 -9.23 4.63 -9.02
N HIS A 111 -8.60 3.63 -9.64
CA HIS A 111 -7.13 3.54 -9.78
C HIS A 111 -6.41 3.64 -8.43
N SER A 112 -7.02 3.06 -7.38
CA SER A 112 -6.53 3.20 -6.01
C SER A 112 -5.11 2.69 -5.83
N ALA A 113 -4.78 1.52 -6.40
CA ALA A 113 -3.43 0.97 -6.30
C ALA A 113 -2.41 1.87 -7.00
N ARG A 114 -2.70 2.33 -8.21
CA ARG A 114 -1.80 3.22 -8.95
C ARG A 114 -1.58 4.53 -8.22
N LEU A 115 -2.65 5.15 -7.73
CA LEU A 115 -2.56 6.42 -7.02
C LEU A 115 -1.76 6.30 -5.73
N ALA A 116 -1.93 5.19 -5.00
CA ALA A 116 -1.15 4.91 -3.80
C ALA A 116 0.34 4.77 -4.12
N VAL A 117 0.69 4.00 -5.16
CA VAL A 117 2.08 3.84 -5.59
C VAL A 117 2.69 5.20 -5.95
N GLU A 118 1.99 6.01 -6.74
CA GLU A 118 2.48 7.33 -7.16
C GLU A 118 2.69 8.25 -5.95
N ARG A 119 1.78 8.22 -4.99
CA ARG A 119 1.91 9.01 -3.75
C ARG A 119 3.16 8.63 -2.97
N PHE A 120 3.38 7.34 -2.75
CA PHE A 120 4.51 6.87 -1.96
C PHE A 120 5.84 7.05 -2.70
N GLU A 121 5.86 6.83 -4.00
CA GLU A 121 7.06 7.10 -4.78
C GLU A 121 7.46 8.57 -4.66
N ARG A 122 6.51 9.47 -4.82
CA ARG A 122 6.73 10.91 -4.70
C ARG A 122 7.25 11.30 -3.32
N ALA A 123 6.63 10.75 -2.26
CA ALA A 123 7.02 11.03 -0.89
C ALA A 123 8.44 10.52 -0.57
N ILE A 124 8.76 9.30 -1.01
CA ILE A 124 10.07 8.70 -0.77
C ILE A 124 11.16 9.46 -1.55
N ARG A 125 10.93 9.75 -2.82
CA ARG A 125 11.89 10.52 -3.62
C ARG A 125 12.11 11.92 -3.06
N GLY A 126 11.04 12.58 -2.62
CA GLY A 126 11.12 13.92 -2.04
C GLY A 126 11.90 13.97 -0.74
N SER A 127 11.73 12.96 0.12
CA SER A 127 12.43 12.89 1.40
C SER A 127 13.89 12.48 1.26
N ALA A 128 14.25 11.75 0.20
CA ALA A 128 15.61 11.31 -0.06
C ALA A 128 16.45 12.33 -0.84
N ALA A 129 15.82 13.34 -1.39
CA ALA A 129 16.50 14.36 -2.22
C ALA A 129 17.39 15.31 -1.39
#